data_5335a10a96418b48608b87003e5b044f
#
_entry.id   5335a10a96418b48608b87003e5b044f
#
_cell.length_a   1.000
_cell.length_b   1.000
_cell.length_c   1.000
_cell.angle_alpha   90.00
_cell.angle_beta   90.00
_cell.angle_gamma   90.00
#
_symmetry.space_group_name_H-M   'P 1'
#
loop_
_entity.id
_entity.type
_entity.pdbx_description
1 polymer ?
#
loop_
_entity_poly.entity_id
_entity_poly.type
_entity_poly.pdbx_seq_one_letter_code
_entity_poly.pdbx_strand_id
1 'polypeptide(L)'
;MFTATQNEQERLRSWRNFRRNFPEDGTELDVVEAFADIKVCSRYIDYYTPADWPGVFDIVSNGYFCQTGITLVMTATLHNLGFIITDKLHFSMVSNNITGCDGAVLVYNNKCYNFLPGEIVAVDYAVKNSVRFSSAIITPDKLFG
;
A
#
# COMPACT_ATOMS: atom_id res chain seq x y z
N MET A 1 8.77 5.45 -8.93
CA MET A 1 9.00 4.00 -9.07
C MET A 1 8.27 3.44 -10.30
N PHE A 2 6.97 3.62 -10.38
CA PHE A 2 6.19 3.15 -11.53
C PHE A 2 5.74 4.32 -12.39
N THR A 3 5.80 4.13 -13.72
CA THR A 3 5.33 5.13 -14.70
C THR A 3 4.25 4.54 -15.59
N ALA A 4 3.43 5.40 -16.21
CA ALA A 4 2.32 4.98 -17.05
C ALA A 4 2.76 4.24 -18.32
N THR A 5 4.01 4.41 -18.75
CA THR A 5 4.55 3.83 -19.97
C THR A 5 5.24 2.48 -19.78
N GLN A 6 5.44 2.04 -18.54
CA GLN A 6 6.08 0.77 -18.25
C GLN A 6 5.17 -0.40 -18.60
N ASN A 7 5.76 -1.47 -19.15
CA ASN A 7 5.09 -2.76 -19.30
C ASN A 7 5.20 -3.58 -18.01
N GLU A 8 4.60 -4.77 -18.01
CA GLU A 8 4.59 -5.68 -16.87
C GLU A 8 6.00 -5.99 -16.35
N GLN A 9 6.92 -6.36 -17.24
CA GLN A 9 8.29 -6.72 -16.84
C GLN A 9 9.06 -5.54 -16.29
N GLU A 10 8.88 -4.36 -16.87
CA GLU A 10 9.52 -3.13 -16.41
C GLU A 10 9.04 -2.74 -15.01
N ARG A 11 7.74 -2.88 -14.72
CA ARG A 11 7.20 -2.61 -13.40
C ARG A 11 7.76 -3.57 -12.35
N LEU A 12 7.79 -4.87 -12.65
CA LEU A 12 8.35 -5.87 -11.74
C LEU A 12 9.83 -5.62 -11.48
N ARG A 13 10.58 -5.25 -12.51
CA ARG A 13 12.00 -4.90 -12.38
C ARG A 13 12.21 -3.66 -11.54
N SER A 14 11.42 -2.60 -11.76
CA SER A 14 11.49 -1.37 -10.98
C SER A 14 11.25 -1.62 -9.50
N TRP A 15 10.25 -2.44 -9.19
CA TRP A 15 9.95 -2.79 -7.80
C TRP A 15 11.07 -3.59 -7.15
N ARG A 16 11.62 -4.58 -7.87
CA ARG A 16 12.76 -5.36 -7.39
C ARG A 16 13.99 -4.48 -7.15
N ASN A 17 14.30 -3.61 -8.09
CA ASN A 17 15.45 -2.71 -7.98
C ASN A 17 15.30 -1.75 -6.80
N PHE A 18 14.11 -1.23 -6.58
CA PHE A 18 13.84 -0.38 -5.41
C PHE A 18 14.19 -1.11 -4.11
N ARG A 19 13.71 -2.35 -3.95
CA ARG A 19 13.97 -3.14 -2.74
C ARG A 19 15.44 -3.50 -2.58
N ARG A 20 16.12 -3.88 -3.66
CA ARG A 20 17.54 -4.27 -3.63
C ARG A 20 18.46 -3.10 -3.34
N ASN A 21 18.15 -1.94 -3.85
CA ASN A 21 18.99 -0.75 -3.76
C ASN A 21 18.59 0.16 -2.61
N PHE A 22 17.64 -0.26 -1.77
CA PHE A 22 17.20 0.55 -0.65
C PHE A 22 18.37 0.75 0.33
N PRO A 23 18.68 2.02 0.71
CA PRO A 23 19.83 2.31 1.58
C PRO A 23 19.70 1.67 2.96
N GLU A 24 20.82 1.24 3.56
CA GLU A 24 20.80 0.68 4.91
C GLU A 24 20.32 1.68 5.97
N ASP A 25 20.59 2.96 5.77
CA ASP A 25 20.11 4.05 6.63
C ASP A 25 18.76 4.61 6.22
N GLY A 26 18.12 4.03 5.21
CA GLY A 26 16.78 4.43 4.78
C GLY A 26 15.71 4.16 5.84
N THR A 27 14.65 4.98 5.83
CA THR A 27 13.56 4.92 6.81
C THR A 27 12.26 4.43 6.19
N GLU A 28 11.29 4.08 7.03
CA GLU A 28 9.95 3.74 6.55
C GLU A 28 9.30 4.90 5.78
N LEU A 29 9.58 6.15 6.18
CA LEU A 29 9.06 7.31 5.47
C LEU A 29 9.62 7.40 4.05
N ASP A 30 10.88 7.02 3.84
CA ASP A 30 11.47 6.96 2.50
C ASP A 30 10.70 6.01 1.59
N VAL A 31 10.26 4.88 2.11
CA VAL A 31 9.41 3.94 1.37
C VAL A 31 8.07 4.59 1.03
N VAL A 32 7.41 5.17 2.03
CA VAL A 32 6.09 5.79 1.84
C VAL A 32 6.14 6.91 0.82
N GLU A 33 7.16 7.76 0.88
CA GLU A 33 7.35 8.86 -0.07
C GLU A 33 7.59 8.35 -1.50
N ALA A 34 8.25 7.22 -1.66
CA ALA A 34 8.50 6.63 -2.98
C ALA A 34 7.20 6.20 -3.69
N PHE A 35 6.15 5.93 -2.94
CA PHE A 35 4.84 5.55 -3.48
C PHE A 35 3.90 6.74 -3.68
N ALA A 36 4.27 7.95 -3.22
CA ALA A 36 3.40 9.11 -3.26
C ALA A 36 3.05 9.59 -4.69
N ASP A 37 3.97 9.41 -5.63
CA ASP A 37 3.85 9.90 -6.99
C ASP A 37 3.23 8.91 -7.97
N ILE A 38 2.83 7.74 -7.49
CA ILE A 38 2.19 6.75 -8.36
C ILE A 38 0.78 7.23 -8.69
N LYS A 39 0.53 7.43 -9.97
CA LYS A 39 -0.78 7.89 -10.43
C LYS A 39 -1.76 6.73 -10.45
N VAL A 40 -2.97 6.99 -9.97
CA VAL A 40 -4.08 6.05 -10.05
C VAL A 40 -4.33 5.68 -11.51
N CYS A 41 -4.43 4.41 -11.80
CA CYS A 41 -4.73 3.89 -13.14
C CYS A 41 -6.22 3.53 -13.27
N SER A 42 -6.59 3.03 -14.44
CA SER A 42 -7.97 2.63 -14.74
C SER A 42 -8.37 1.27 -14.16
N ARG A 43 -7.45 0.57 -13.51
CA ARG A 43 -7.70 -0.75 -12.91
C ARG A 43 -7.82 -0.62 -11.39
N TYR A 44 -8.96 -1.04 -10.85
CA TYR A 44 -9.30 -0.87 -9.45
C TYR A 44 -9.49 -2.23 -8.78
N ILE A 45 -9.08 -2.30 -7.50
CA ILE A 45 -9.33 -3.43 -6.62
C ILE A 45 -10.57 -3.11 -5.80
N ASP A 46 -11.49 -4.08 -5.67
CA ASP A 46 -12.62 -3.95 -4.77
C ASP A 46 -12.12 -4.00 -3.32
N TYR A 47 -12.10 -2.84 -2.67
CA TYR A 47 -11.57 -2.73 -1.33
C TYR A 47 -12.52 -3.30 -0.26
N TYR A 48 -13.78 -3.53 -0.59
CA TYR A 48 -14.76 -4.11 0.33
C TYR A 48 -14.64 -5.62 0.51
N THR A 49 -13.90 -6.30 -0.36
CA THR A 49 -13.81 -7.75 -0.36
C THR A 49 -12.35 -8.19 -0.20
N PRO A 50 -11.75 -8.05 1.02
CA PRO A 50 -10.34 -8.38 1.24
C PRO A 50 -9.97 -9.81 0.87
N ALA A 51 -10.93 -10.75 0.98
CA ALA A 51 -10.69 -12.14 0.60
C ALA A 51 -10.34 -12.31 -0.89
N ASP A 52 -10.78 -11.39 -1.74
CA ASP A 52 -10.57 -11.43 -3.19
C ASP A 52 -9.43 -10.51 -3.65
N TRP A 53 -8.73 -9.87 -2.74
CA TRP A 53 -7.60 -9.02 -3.13
C TRP A 53 -6.52 -9.84 -3.82
N PRO A 54 -5.98 -9.37 -4.97
CA PRO A 54 -4.89 -10.06 -5.65
C PRO A 54 -3.60 -9.98 -4.84
N GLY A 55 -2.68 -10.92 -5.11
CA GLY A 55 -1.32 -10.83 -4.55
C GLY A 55 -0.55 -9.68 -5.16
N VAL A 56 0.53 -9.25 -4.48
CA VAL A 56 1.26 -8.04 -4.90
C VAL A 56 1.94 -8.19 -6.26
N PHE A 57 2.39 -9.38 -6.62
CA PHE A 57 2.98 -9.61 -7.95
C PHE A 57 1.95 -9.37 -9.06
N ASP A 58 0.71 -9.80 -8.86
CA ASP A 58 -0.37 -9.55 -9.81
C ASP A 58 -0.72 -8.07 -9.88
N ILE A 59 -0.69 -7.37 -8.74
CA ILE A 59 -0.95 -5.93 -8.68
C ILE A 59 0.09 -5.18 -9.50
N VAL A 60 1.36 -5.47 -9.30
CA VAL A 60 2.46 -4.81 -10.03
C VAL A 60 2.42 -5.18 -11.51
N SER A 61 2.25 -6.48 -11.83
CA SER A 61 2.20 -6.96 -13.21
C SER A 61 1.07 -6.33 -14.01
N ASN A 62 -0.11 -6.24 -13.42
CA ASN A 62 -1.31 -5.77 -14.12
C ASN A 62 -1.59 -4.28 -13.94
N GLY A 63 -0.81 -3.59 -13.10
CA GLY A 63 -0.96 -2.16 -12.91
C GLY A 63 -2.21 -1.76 -12.14
N TYR A 64 -2.61 -2.53 -11.12
CA TYR A 64 -3.71 -2.19 -10.23
C TYR A 64 -3.29 -1.11 -9.24
N PHE A 65 -2.95 0.08 -9.72
CA PHE A 65 -2.43 1.17 -8.89
C PHE A 65 -3.52 2.13 -8.43
N CYS A 66 -4.68 1.59 -8.06
CA CYS A 66 -5.65 2.33 -7.26
C CYS A 66 -5.10 2.50 -5.83
N GLN A 67 -5.81 3.25 -5.01
CA GLN A 67 -5.38 3.51 -3.64
C GLN A 67 -5.14 2.20 -2.86
N THR A 68 -6.02 1.22 -3.00
CA THR A 68 -5.86 -0.09 -2.36
C THR A 68 -4.65 -0.85 -2.90
N GLY A 69 -4.47 -0.88 -4.21
CA GLY A 69 -3.31 -1.54 -4.83
C GLY A 69 -1.99 -0.94 -4.38
N ILE A 70 -1.89 0.38 -4.33
CA ILE A 70 -0.71 1.09 -3.82
C ILE A 70 -0.45 0.70 -2.36
N THR A 71 -1.48 0.68 -1.52
CA THR A 71 -1.35 0.27 -0.11
C THR A 71 -0.80 -1.14 0.02
N LEU A 72 -1.28 -2.09 -0.78
CA LEU A 72 -0.83 -3.47 -0.71
C LEU A 72 0.64 -3.64 -1.14
N VAL A 73 1.05 -2.99 -2.22
CA VAL A 73 2.45 -3.04 -2.68
C VAL A 73 3.37 -2.33 -1.67
N MET A 74 2.94 -1.20 -1.14
CA MET A 74 3.68 -0.49 -0.09
C MET A 74 3.87 -1.38 1.15
N THR A 75 2.82 -2.06 1.58
CA THR A 75 2.87 -2.99 2.72
C THR A 75 3.86 -4.11 2.49
N ALA A 76 3.83 -4.73 1.31
CA ALA A 76 4.77 -5.78 0.94
C ALA A 76 6.22 -5.27 0.96
N THR A 77 6.43 -4.07 0.48
CA THR A 77 7.76 -3.43 0.46
C THR A 77 8.25 -3.16 1.87
N LEU A 78 7.42 -2.58 2.72
CA LEU A 78 7.75 -2.32 4.13
C LEU A 78 8.06 -3.62 4.88
N HIS A 79 7.29 -4.66 4.65
CA HIS A 79 7.50 -5.97 5.26
C HIS A 79 8.81 -6.60 4.78
N ASN A 80 9.07 -6.58 3.49
CA ASN A 80 10.29 -7.12 2.89
C ASN A 80 11.54 -6.43 3.41
N LEU A 81 11.48 -5.11 3.62
CA LEU A 81 12.60 -4.31 4.12
C LEU A 81 12.75 -4.35 5.65
N GLY A 82 11.87 -5.04 6.35
CA GLY A 82 11.96 -5.23 7.80
C GLY A 82 11.36 -4.12 8.66
N PHE A 83 10.66 -3.15 8.07
CA PHE A 83 9.99 -2.09 8.84
C PHE A 83 8.71 -2.54 9.49
N ILE A 84 8.07 -3.58 8.94
CA ILE A 84 6.88 -4.18 9.51
C ILE A 84 7.19 -5.64 9.80
N ILE A 85 7.09 -6.03 11.08
CA ILE A 85 7.38 -7.38 11.54
C ILE A 85 6.12 -7.90 12.21
N THR A 86 5.34 -8.70 11.49
CA THR A 86 4.11 -9.29 12.00
C THR A 86 3.67 -10.45 11.11
N ASP A 87 2.92 -11.38 11.69
CA ASP A 87 2.26 -12.47 10.99
C ASP A 87 0.80 -12.14 10.63
N LYS A 88 0.31 -10.97 11.06
CA LYS A 88 -1.04 -10.50 10.79
C LYS A 88 -1.01 -9.03 10.37
N LEU A 89 -1.31 -8.78 9.11
CA LEU A 89 -1.36 -7.42 8.57
C LEU A 89 -2.77 -6.87 8.76
N HIS A 90 -2.87 -5.71 9.41
CA HIS A 90 -4.13 -5.05 9.67
C HIS A 90 -4.35 -3.94 8.65
N PHE A 91 -5.47 -4.03 7.94
CA PHE A 91 -5.91 -3.00 7.00
C PHE A 91 -7.23 -2.42 7.47
N SER A 92 -7.46 -1.16 7.17
CA SER A 92 -8.76 -0.53 7.38
C SER A 92 -9.30 -0.01 6.06
N MET A 93 -10.56 -0.32 5.80
CA MET A 93 -11.28 0.23 4.64
C MET A 93 -11.85 1.57 5.05
N VAL A 94 -11.49 2.62 4.32
CA VAL A 94 -11.82 3.99 4.68
C VAL A 94 -12.50 4.74 3.55
N SER A 95 -13.37 5.68 3.92
CA SER A 95 -13.81 6.77 3.04
C SER A 95 -13.18 8.04 3.58
N ASN A 96 -12.14 8.51 2.91
CA ASN A 96 -11.29 9.59 3.37
C ASN A 96 -11.94 10.95 3.07
N ASN A 97 -12.21 11.73 4.11
CA ASN A 97 -12.83 13.06 3.97
C ASN A 97 -11.90 14.11 3.38
N ILE A 98 -10.58 13.89 3.49
CA ILE A 98 -9.58 14.86 3.02
C ILE A 98 -9.33 14.70 1.52
N THR A 99 -9.09 13.47 1.09
CA THR A 99 -8.79 13.17 -0.33
C THR A 99 -10.03 12.88 -1.17
N GLY A 100 -11.13 12.53 -0.52
CA GLY A 100 -12.34 12.08 -1.21
C GLY A 100 -12.23 10.67 -1.78
N CYS A 101 -11.16 9.93 -1.46
CA CYS A 101 -10.93 8.58 -1.98
C CYS A 101 -11.42 7.51 -1.01
N ASP A 102 -11.95 6.42 -1.58
CA ASP A 102 -12.28 5.21 -0.85
C ASP A 102 -11.22 4.16 -1.14
N GLY A 103 -10.83 3.40 -0.11
CA GLY A 103 -9.86 2.34 -0.29
C GLY A 103 -9.35 1.79 1.02
N ALA A 104 -8.31 0.96 0.94
CA ALA A 104 -7.69 0.37 2.12
C ALA A 104 -6.42 1.12 2.51
N VAL A 105 -6.19 1.23 3.81
CA VAL A 105 -4.95 1.75 4.38
C VAL A 105 -4.35 0.70 5.31
N LEU A 106 -3.02 0.71 5.45
CA LEU A 106 -2.34 -0.16 6.40
C LEU A 106 -2.34 0.49 7.78
N VAL A 107 -2.63 -0.31 8.81
CA VAL A 107 -2.54 0.09 10.21
C VAL A 107 -1.47 -0.74 10.90
N TYR A 108 -0.46 -0.09 11.46
CA TYR A 108 0.61 -0.76 12.18
C TYR A 108 1.18 0.17 13.25
N ASN A 109 1.29 -0.32 14.49
CA ASN A 109 1.82 0.44 15.64
C ASN A 109 1.13 1.81 15.83
N ASN A 110 -0.19 1.84 15.80
CA ASN A 110 -0.99 3.07 15.94
C ASN A 110 -0.73 4.11 14.83
N LYS A 111 -0.20 3.68 13.70
CA LYS A 111 0.03 4.53 12.52
C LYS A 111 -0.77 4.02 11.35
N CYS A 112 -1.19 4.94 10.49
CA CYS A 112 -1.82 4.63 9.20
C CYS A 112 -0.89 5.01 8.05
N TYR A 113 -0.72 4.09 7.12
CA TYR A 113 0.11 4.26 5.93
C TYR A 113 -0.80 4.37 4.70
N ASN A 114 -0.53 5.34 3.87
CA ASN A 114 -1.29 5.65 2.66
C ASN A 114 -2.70 6.22 2.92
N PHE A 115 -2.95 6.77 4.09
CA PHE A 115 -4.13 7.59 4.34
C PHE A 115 -4.02 8.93 3.58
N LEU A 116 -2.84 9.55 3.66
CA LEU A 116 -2.46 10.69 2.81
C LEU A 116 -1.21 10.28 2.01
N PRO A 117 -1.15 10.58 0.70
CA PRO A 117 0.00 10.22 -0.12
C PRO A 117 1.31 10.78 0.44
N GLY A 118 2.32 9.93 0.58
CA GLY A 118 3.64 10.32 1.06
C GLY A 118 3.75 10.60 2.56
N GLU A 119 2.71 10.30 3.35
CA GLU A 119 2.69 10.59 4.77
C GLU A 119 2.33 9.35 5.60
N ILE A 120 2.80 9.35 6.83
CA ILE A 120 2.41 8.40 7.87
C ILE A 120 1.68 9.21 8.94
N VAL A 121 0.42 8.85 9.23
CA VAL A 121 -0.40 9.60 10.18
C VAL A 121 -0.81 8.71 11.36
N ALA A 122 -1.18 9.33 12.49
CA ALA A 122 -1.72 8.59 13.61
C ALA A 122 -3.08 7.99 13.26
N VAL A 123 -3.40 6.83 13.85
CA VAL A 123 -4.72 6.18 13.65
C VAL A 123 -5.85 7.12 14.06
N ASP A 124 -5.71 7.83 15.17
CA ASP A 124 -6.74 8.77 15.64
C ASP A 124 -7.04 9.85 14.61
N TYR A 125 -6.01 10.36 13.94
CA TYR A 125 -6.17 11.34 12.87
C TYR A 125 -6.95 10.73 11.69
N ALA A 126 -6.61 9.51 11.29
CA ALA A 126 -7.28 8.84 10.19
C ALA A 126 -8.75 8.54 10.51
N VAL A 127 -9.04 8.05 11.70
CA VAL A 127 -10.42 7.79 12.16
C VAL A 127 -11.24 9.07 12.14
N LYS A 128 -10.69 10.15 12.69
CA LYS A 128 -11.36 11.45 12.77
C LYS A 128 -11.68 12.04 11.40
N ASN A 129 -10.87 11.75 10.40
CA ASN A 129 -11.01 12.29 9.06
C ASN A 129 -11.58 11.29 8.06
N SER A 130 -12.26 10.25 8.53
CA SER A 130 -12.93 9.25 7.71
C SER A 130 -14.42 9.16 8.04
N VAL A 131 -15.23 8.97 7.01
CA VAL A 131 -16.66 8.64 7.19
C VAL A 131 -16.81 7.20 7.62
N ARG A 132 -15.94 6.32 7.12
CA ARG A 132 -15.95 4.90 7.43
C ARG A 132 -14.54 4.46 7.77
N PHE A 133 -14.43 3.57 8.77
CA PHE A 133 -13.16 2.98 9.17
C PHE A 133 -13.43 1.55 9.66
N SER A 134 -13.34 0.59 8.75
CA SER A 134 -13.60 -0.84 9.00
C SER A 134 -12.33 -1.65 8.88
N SER A 135 -12.16 -2.67 9.71
CA SER A 135 -10.90 -3.44 9.79
C SER A 135 -10.96 -4.76 9.05
N ALA A 136 -9.82 -5.16 8.50
CA ALA A 136 -9.58 -6.49 7.93
C ALA A 136 -8.20 -6.97 8.31
N ILE A 137 -8.02 -8.31 8.43
CA ILE A 137 -6.74 -8.92 8.73
C ILE A 137 -6.34 -9.82 7.57
N ILE A 138 -5.13 -9.62 7.04
CA ILE A 138 -4.56 -10.41 5.95
C ILE A 138 -3.23 -10.99 6.42
N THR A 139 -2.99 -12.28 6.16
CA THR A 139 -1.69 -12.87 6.44
C THR A 139 -0.69 -12.49 5.34
N PRO A 140 0.61 -12.37 5.67
CA PRO A 140 1.63 -12.08 4.66
C PRO A 140 1.63 -13.10 3.52
N ASP A 141 1.39 -14.37 3.77
CA ASP A 141 1.35 -15.41 2.75
C ASP A 141 0.33 -15.13 1.66
N LYS A 142 -0.84 -14.63 2.03
CA LYS A 142 -1.87 -14.26 1.06
C LYS A 142 -1.41 -13.09 0.20
N LEU A 143 -0.74 -12.11 0.79
CA LEU A 143 -0.30 -10.91 0.11
C LEU A 143 0.87 -11.21 -0.85
N PHE A 144 1.79 -12.07 -0.44
CA PHE A 144 3.00 -12.40 -1.21
C PHE A 144 2.87 -13.65 -2.07
N GLY A 145 1.91 -14.47 -1.77
CA GLY A 145 1.62 -15.67 -2.56
C GLY A 145 0.79 -15.34 -3.77
#